data_f2acbe9f3b0d375437a06984e6786844
#
_entry.id   f2acbe9f3b0d375437a06984e6786844
#
_cell.length_a   1.000
_cell.length_b   1.000
_cell.length_c   1.000
_cell.angle_alpha   90.00
_cell.angle_beta   90.00
_cell.angle_gamma   90.00
#
_symmetry.space_group_name_H-M   'P 1'
#
loop_
_entity.id
_entity.type
_entity.pdbx_description
1 polymer ?
#
loop_
_entity_poly.entity_id
_entity_poly.type
_entity_poly.pdbx_seq_one_letter_code
_entity_poly.pdbx_strand_id
1 'polypeptide(L)'
;WLKDKSGKRIGGFNYIKVPAGKGLSSGYYMFDKRGRLCKGRHFHKVNAVIAGRKFKGTFYFGGKNGSLYCKRGWIKIGSQKYLLSSYGKRYENCWRWGYYLQADGTIARSKKLPDGSYVDFEGHKCTKKDMELNGLKKKLRQMLNGYGGAWSVYVKDLKSGAVINLNDQEMYPASTIKAFVMASTFDQIQKGKLKYNATVKSLLTDMITVSDNEACNQLIRYNSSSRSFLDGAKTINRYLSANKYTETGCHHSLHPAASSYAGDGRSNVSSAKDCGVLLEHIYNGTCVSQKYSKAMLNLLLRQTRRWKIPSGLPSGVRVANKTGETSSVDHDMAIVFGKKTDYVICVFSRTGSEGYAIPRIRDISGTVYKYLNK
;
A
#
# COMPACT_ATOMS: atom_id res chain seq x y z
N TRP A 1 -15.56 -48.48 -8.20
CA TRP A 1 -16.89 -48.39 -8.80
C TRP A 1 -17.96 -48.19 -7.74
N LEU A 2 -18.86 -47.23 -7.92
CA LEU A 2 -20.03 -47.07 -7.05
C LEU A 2 -21.20 -47.84 -7.65
N LYS A 3 -21.81 -48.72 -6.84
CA LYS A 3 -23.00 -49.48 -7.20
C LYS A 3 -24.11 -49.29 -6.17
N ASP A 4 -25.35 -49.34 -6.58
CA ASP A 4 -26.51 -49.42 -5.68
C ASP A 4 -26.72 -50.81 -5.09
N LYS A 5 -27.77 -50.97 -4.32
CA LYS A 5 -28.09 -52.26 -3.65
C LYS A 5 -28.39 -53.40 -4.64
N SER A 6 -28.82 -53.05 -5.88
CA SER A 6 -29.07 -54.05 -6.96
C SER A 6 -27.83 -54.38 -7.76
N GLY A 7 -26.67 -53.79 -7.46
CA GLY A 7 -25.43 -53.97 -8.20
C GLY A 7 -25.27 -53.08 -9.43
N LYS A 8 -26.26 -52.18 -9.73
CA LYS A 8 -26.21 -51.23 -10.83
C LYS A 8 -25.21 -50.12 -10.55
N ARG A 9 -24.39 -49.75 -11.53
CA ARG A 9 -23.44 -48.64 -11.44
C ARG A 9 -24.19 -47.30 -11.37
N ILE A 10 -23.83 -46.47 -10.37
CA ILE A 10 -24.39 -45.17 -10.19
C ILE A 10 -23.28 -44.08 -10.19
N GLY A 11 -23.57 -42.97 -10.81
CA GLY A 11 -22.65 -41.83 -10.87
C GLY A 11 -23.12 -40.66 -10.03
N GLY A 12 -22.45 -39.52 -10.15
CA GLY A 12 -22.80 -38.28 -9.50
C GLY A 12 -22.13 -38.05 -8.14
N PHE A 13 -22.67 -37.12 -7.37
CA PHE A 13 -22.14 -36.71 -6.07
C PHE A 13 -22.77 -37.55 -4.97
N ASN A 14 -21.94 -38.25 -4.22
CA ASN A 14 -22.37 -39.22 -3.19
C ASN A 14 -21.51 -39.12 -1.93
N TYR A 15 -22.12 -39.40 -0.77
CA TYR A 15 -21.43 -39.66 0.47
C TYR A 15 -21.11 -41.17 0.60
N ILE A 16 -19.87 -41.48 0.81
CA ILE A 16 -19.41 -42.86 0.99
C ILE A 16 -19.01 -43.07 2.45
N LYS A 17 -19.66 -43.98 3.13
CA LYS A 17 -19.25 -44.46 4.46
C LYS A 17 -18.36 -45.66 4.27
N VAL A 18 -17.10 -45.57 4.69
CA VAL A 18 -16.09 -46.62 4.51
C VAL A 18 -15.74 -47.18 5.88
N PRO A 19 -15.78 -48.51 6.09
CA PRO A 19 -15.23 -49.15 7.27
C PRO A 19 -13.73 -48.86 7.41
N ALA A 20 -13.23 -48.78 8.65
CA ALA A 20 -11.82 -48.57 8.93
C ALA A 20 -10.95 -49.63 8.23
N GLY A 21 -9.81 -49.23 7.62
CA GLY A 21 -8.85 -50.14 7.00
C GLY A 21 -8.95 -50.35 5.48
N LYS A 22 -9.93 -49.76 4.79
CA LYS A 22 -10.15 -50.00 3.32
C LYS A 22 -9.73 -48.84 2.40
N GLY A 23 -8.58 -48.25 2.55
CA GLY A 23 -7.93 -47.38 1.53
C GLY A 23 -8.63 -46.05 1.16
N LEU A 24 -9.95 -45.93 1.35
CA LEU A 24 -10.73 -44.68 1.27
C LEU A 24 -11.16 -44.27 2.65
N SER A 25 -11.30 -42.97 2.88
CA SER A 25 -11.93 -42.42 4.09
C SER A 25 -13.40 -42.13 3.82
N SER A 26 -14.25 -42.17 4.86
CA SER A 26 -15.64 -41.70 4.74
C SER A 26 -15.69 -40.24 4.31
N GLY A 27 -16.55 -39.87 3.35
CA GLY A 27 -16.61 -38.52 2.80
C GLY A 27 -17.47 -38.42 1.56
N TYR A 28 -17.53 -37.19 1.03
CA TYR A 28 -18.23 -36.89 -0.20
C TYR A 28 -17.31 -37.06 -1.40
N TYR A 29 -17.79 -37.74 -2.44
CA TYR A 29 -17.05 -38.06 -3.66
C TYR A 29 -17.90 -37.82 -4.91
N MET A 30 -17.22 -37.56 -6.03
CA MET A 30 -17.83 -37.47 -7.35
C MET A 30 -17.52 -38.73 -8.16
N PHE A 31 -18.52 -39.26 -8.82
CA PHE A 31 -18.40 -40.45 -9.70
C PHE A 31 -18.89 -40.08 -11.11
N ASP A 32 -18.24 -40.63 -12.12
CA ASP A 32 -18.68 -40.46 -13.52
C ASP A 32 -19.97 -41.28 -13.80
N LYS A 33 -20.53 -41.09 -14.99
CA LYS A 33 -21.74 -41.82 -15.41
C LYS A 33 -21.62 -43.33 -15.40
N ARG A 34 -20.37 -43.85 -15.40
CA ARG A 34 -20.05 -45.29 -15.33
C ARG A 34 -19.80 -45.74 -13.91
N GLY A 35 -19.99 -44.91 -12.90
CA GLY A 35 -19.74 -45.21 -11.49
C GLY A 35 -18.27 -45.29 -11.10
N ARG A 36 -17.36 -44.73 -11.91
CA ARG A 36 -15.91 -44.68 -11.58
C ARG A 36 -15.64 -43.44 -10.75
N LEU A 37 -14.85 -43.59 -9.68
CA LEU A 37 -14.43 -42.47 -8.84
C LEU A 37 -13.63 -41.45 -9.67
N CYS A 38 -14.04 -40.17 -9.65
CA CYS A 38 -13.28 -39.08 -10.21
C CYS A 38 -12.13 -38.72 -9.25
N LYS A 39 -10.93 -39.21 -9.55
CA LYS A 39 -9.71 -38.95 -8.80
C LYS A 39 -9.03 -37.65 -9.30
N GLY A 40 -8.23 -37.00 -8.43
CA GLY A 40 -7.45 -35.82 -8.81
C GLY A 40 -7.98 -34.53 -8.22
N ARG A 41 -7.38 -33.41 -8.66
CA ARG A 41 -7.69 -32.05 -8.16
C ARG A 41 -8.54 -31.31 -9.19
N HIS A 42 -9.85 -31.31 -9.04
CA HIS A 42 -10.76 -30.68 -9.99
C HIS A 42 -12.03 -30.14 -9.34
N PHE A 43 -12.71 -29.28 -10.08
CA PHE A 43 -14.00 -28.72 -9.70
C PHE A 43 -15.14 -29.49 -10.36
N HIS A 44 -16.20 -29.72 -9.60
CA HIS A 44 -17.47 -30.23 -10.15
C HIS A 44 -18.63 -29.36 -9.75
N LYS A 45 -19.54 -29.09 -10.71
CA LYS A 45 -20.82 -28.47 -10.43
C LYS A 45 -21.73 -29.52 -9.79
N VAL A 46 -22.26 -29.22 -8.62
CA VAL A 46 -23.10 -30.11 -7.81
C VAL A 46 -24.45 -29.43 -7.59
N ASN A 47 -25.52 -30.19 -7.75
CA ASN A 47 -26.86 -29.82 -7.31
C ASN A 47 -27.50 -31.10 -6.73
N ALA A 48 -27.37 -31.29 -5.42
CA ALA A 48 -27.82 -32.52 -4.74
C ALA A 48 -28.21 -32.24 -3.29
N VAL A 49 -29.06 -33.10 -2.76
CA VAL A 49 -29.36 -33.18 -1.32
C VAL A 49 -28.91 -34.53 -0.83
N ILE A 50 -28.01 -34.57 0.16
CA ILE A 50 -27.50 -35.81 0.74
C ILE A 50 -27.63 -35.70 2.26
N ALA A 51 -28.31 -36.64 2.87
CA ALA A 51 -28.60 -36.68 4.31
C ALA A 51 -29.16 -35.32 4.85
N GLY A 52 -30.16 -34.79 4.14
CA GLY A 52 -30.80 -33.52 4.45
C GLY A 52 -30.00 -32.25 4.14
N ARG A 53 -28.75 -32.39 3.72
CA ARG A 53 -27.87 -31.27 3.39
C ARG A 53 -27.89 -30.93 1.92
N LYS A 54 -28.19 -29.66 1.57
CA LYS A 54 -28.20 -29.17 0.20
C LYS A 54 -26.82 -28.71 -0.25
N PHE A 55 -26.37 -29.25 -1.38
CA PHE A 55 -25.16 -28.86 -2.11
C PHE A 55 -25.56 -28.23 -3.46
N LYS A 56 -25.37 -26.91 -3.59
CA LYS A 56 -25.65 -26.19 -4.85
C LYS A 56 -24.49 -25.25 -5.18
N GLY A 57 -23.83 -25.50 -6.31
CA GLY A 57 -22.69 -24.69 -6.79
C GLY A 57 -21.53 -25.53 -7.29
N THR A 58 -20.36 -24.92 -7.42
CA THR A 58 -19.12 -25.60 -7.83
C THR A 58 -18.28 -25.93 -6.62
N PHE A 59 -17.87 -27.19 -6.48
CA PHE A 59 -17.16 -27.71 -5.34
C PHE A 59 -15.80 -28.30 -5.77
N TYR A 60 -14.80 -28.16 -4.88
CA TYR A 60 -13.46 -28.66 -5.13
C TYR A 60 -13.22 -30.04 -4.52
N PHE A 61 -12.85 -30.98 -5.38
CA PHE A 61 -12.53 -32.38 -5.04
C PHE A 61 -11.01 -32.56 -5.11
N GLY A 62 -10.32 -32.13 -4.09
CA GLY A 62 -8.85 -32.18 -3.99
C GLY A 62 -8.35 -32.76 -2.68
N GLY A 63 -9.25 -33.35 -1.88
CA GLY A 63 -8.92 -34.10 -0.68
C GLY A 63 -8.29 -35.45 -0.98
N LYS A 64 -8.00 -36.22 0.07
CA LYS A 64 -7.41 -37.60 -0.07
C LYS A 64 -8.28 -38.45 -1.00
N ASN A 65 -7.67 -39.07 -2.00
CA ASN A 65 -8.34 -39.87 -3.04
C ASN A 65 -9.46 -39.18 -3.82
N GLY A 66 -9.43 -37.83 -3.96
CA GLY A 66 -10.45 -37.09 -4.70
C GLY A 66 -11.72 -36.80 -3.88
N SER A 67 -11.66 -36.90 -2.56
CA SER A 67 -12.78 -36.45 -1.70
C SER A 67 -13.02 -34.96 -1.77
N LEU A 68 -14.23 -34.53 -1.41
CA LEU A 68 -14.57 -33.10 -1.24
C LEU A 68 -13.63 -32.44 -0.21
N TYR A 69 -12.99 -31.37 -0.61
CA TYR A 69 -12.05 -30.65 0.23
C TYR A 69 -12.79 -29.57 1.04
N CYS A 70 -13.00 -29.83 2.30
CA CYS A 70 -13.77 -28.97 3.21
C CYS A 70 -12.87 -28.05 4.06
N LYS A 71 -11.97 -27.29 3.42
CA LYS A 71 -11.17 -26.26 4.08
C LYS A 71 -11.47 -24.90 3.48
N ARG A 72 -11.77 -23.89 4.33
CA ARG A 72 -11.93 -22.50 3.91
C ARG A 72 -10.56 -21.91 3.56
N GLY A 73 -10.48 -21.17 2.48
CA GLY A 73 -9.28 -20.40 2.14
C GLY A 73 -8.90 -20.48 0.68
N TRP A 74 -7.74 -19.90 0.39
CA TRP A 74 -7.15 -19.94 -0.95
C TRP A 74 -6.54 -21.30 -1.26
N ILE A 75 -6.82 -21.77 -2.46
CA ILE A 75 -6.12 -22.92 -3.06
C ILE A 75 -5.49 -22.50 -4.38
N LYS A 76 -4.40 -23.18 -4.76
CA LYS A 76 -3.73 -22.98 -6.04
C LYS A 76 -3.91 -24.23 -6.91
N ILE A 77 -4.40 -24.05 -8.14
CA ILE A 77 -4.51 -25.10 -9.15
C ILE A 77 -3.86 -24.56 -10.42
N GLY A 78 -2.76 -25.16 -10.84
CA GLY A 78 -1.92 -24.61 -11.90
C GLY A 78 -1.39 -23.23 -11.50
N SER A 79 -1.54 -22.25 -12.37
CA SER A 79 -1.16 -20.85 -12.11
C SER A 79 -2.26 -20.04 -11.41
N GLN A 80 -3.47 -20.57 -11.27
CA GLN A 80 -4.64 -19.85 -10.77
C GLN A 80 -4.87 -20.08 -9.27
N LYS A 81 -5.40 -19.03 -8.60
CA LYS A 81 -5.86 -19.09 -7.20
C LYS A 81 -7.38 -19.06 -7.16
N TYR A 82 -7.96 -19.88 -6.30
CA TYR A 82 -9.40 -19.98 -6.07
C TYR A 82 -9.70 -19.88 -4.57
N LEU A 83 -10.80 -19.23 -4.22
CA LEU A 83 -11.24 -19.14 -2.83
C LEU A 83 -12.39 -20.11 -2.57
N LEU A 84 -12.27 -20.89 -1.48
CA LEU A 84 -13.25 -21.87 -1.07
C LEU A 84 -13.92 -21.47 0.25
N SER A 85 -15.19 -21.85 0.38
CA SER A 85 -15.91 -21.86 1.66
C SER A 85 -15.43 -23.00 2.56
N SER A 86 -15.87 -23.02 3.82
CA SER A 86 -15.59 -24.12 4.76
C SER A 86 -16.09 -25.49 4.31
N TYR A 87 -16.99 -25.51 3.33
CA TYR A 87 -17.56 -26.74 2.74
C TYR A 87 -17.02 -27.08 1.36
N GLY A 88 -15.88 -26.47 0.97
CA GLY A 88 -15.27 -26.73 -0.32
C GLY A 88 -15.99 -26.15 -1.51
N LYS A 89 -17.03 -25.30 -1.32
CA LYS A 89 -17.69 -24.57 -2.40
C LYS A 89 -16.81 -23.41 -2.87
N ARG A 90 -16.57 -23.33 -4.17
CA ARG A 90 -15.87 -22.22 -4.81
C ARG A 90 -16.74 -20.95 -4.79
N TYR A 91 -16.17 -19.81 -4.42
CA TYR A 91 -16.82 -18.52 -4.60
C TYR A 91 -16.76 -18.08 -6.07
N GLU A 92 -17.86 -17.56 -6.57
CA GLU A 92 -18.06 -17.13 -7.95
C GLU A 92 -18.91 -15.86 -7.99
N ASN A 93 -18.68 -14.96 -8.96
CA ASN A 93 -19.43 -13.72 -9.19
C ASN A 93 -19.66 -12.89 -7.92
N CYS A 94 -18.64 -12.74 -7.08
CA CYS A 94 -18.77 -12.03 -5.83
C CYS A 94 -17.45 -11.44 -5.32
N TRP A 95 -17.57 -10.38 -4.52
CA TRP A 95 -16.47 -9.87 -3.72
C TRP A 95 -16.20 -10.73 -2.48
N ARG A 96 -14.94 -11.13 -2.27
CA ARG A 96 -14.48 -11.80 -1.05
C ARG A 96 -13.02 -11.44 -0.78
N TRP A 97 -12.71 -11.10 0.47
CA TRP A 97 -11.36 -10.80 0.93
C TRP A 97 -10.61 -9.77 0.06
N GLY A 98 -11.34 -8.72 -0.39
CA GLY A 98 -10.76 -7.65 -1.21
C GLY A 98 -10.63 -7.96 -2.71
N TYR A 99 -11.04 -9.17 -3.17
CA TYR A 99 -11.00 -9.59 -4.57
C TYR A 99 -12.39 -9.87 -5.14
N TYR A 100 -12.60 -9.55 -6.41
CA TYR A 100 -13.77 -10.02 -7.15
C TYR A 100 -13.46 -11.36 -7.83
N LEU A 101 -14.25 -12.37 -7.51
CA LEU A 101 -14.15 -13.71 -8.09
C LEU A 101 -15.12 -13.83 -9.27
N GLN A 102 -14.58 -14.13 -10.44
CA GLN A 102 -15.36 -14.25 -11.69
C GLN A 102 -16.24 -15.51 -11.68
N ALA A 103 -17.04 -15.71 -12.75
CA ALA A 103 -17.90 -16.89 -12.89
C ALA A 103 -17.11 -18.22 -12.86
N ASP A 104 -15.88 -18.21 -13.33
CA ASP A 104 -14.97 -19.36 -13.28
C ASP A 104 -14.21 -19.48 -11.95
N GLY A 105 -14.49 -18.60 -10.98
CA GLY A 105 -13.88 -18.54 -9.66
C GLY A 105 -12.47 -17.93 -9.64
N THR A 106 -11.92 -17.48 -10.76
CA THR A 106 -10.63 -16.81 -10.81
C THR A 106 -10.74 -15.35 -10.36
N ILE A 107 -9.63 -14.76 -9.92
CA ILE A 107 -9.59 -13.33 -9.56
C ILE A 107 -9.71 -12.48 -10.84
N ALA A 108 -10.66 -11.55 -10.86
CA ALA A 108 -10.75 -10.55 -11.91
C ALA A 108 -9.55 -9.60 -11.85
N ARG A 109 -8.98 -9.23 -13.01
CA ARG A 109 -7.80 -8.36 -13.12
C ARG A 109 -7.94 -7.41 -14.30
N SER A 110 -7.41 -6.18 -14.13
CA SER A 110 -7.30 -5.14 -15.17
C SER A 110 -8.59 -4.96 -15.98
N LYS A 111 -9.73 -4.85 -15.31
CA LYS A 111 -11.03 -4.71 -15.99
C LYS A 111 -12.09 -3.97 -15.19
N LYS A 112 -13.09 -3.49 -15.91
CA LYS A 112 -14.37 -3.07 -15.34
C LYS A 112 -15.21 -4.32 -15.03
N LEU A 113 -15.87 -4.32 -13.89
CA LEU A 113 -16.74 -5.41 -13.41
C LEU A 113 -18.22 -5.17 -13.77
N PRO A 114 -19.07 -6.20 -13.70
CA PRO A 114 -20.51 -6.06 -13.95
C PRO A 114 -21.22 -5.07 -13.01
N ASP A 115 -20.72 -4.89 -11.77
CA ASP A 115 -21.23 -3.93 -10.80
C ASP A 115 -20.75 -2.49 -11.03
N GLY A 116 -20.04 -2.24 -12.15
CA GLY A 116 -19.51 -0.93 -12.51
C GLY A 116 -18.17 -0.55 -11.86
N SER A 117 -17.69 -1.31 -10.87
CA SER A 117 -16.39 -1.09 -10.24
C SER A 117 -15.22 -1.53 -11.13
N TYR A 118 -14.00 -1.13 -10.77
CA TYR A 118 -12.78 -1.48 -11.50
C TYR A 118 -11.82 -2.24 -10.60
N VAL A 119 -11.06 -3.15 -11.19
CA VAL A 119 -9.96 -3.86 -10.53
C VAL A 119 -8.66 -3.70 -11.30
N ASP A 120 -7.58 -3.48 -10.57
CA ASP A 120 -6.23 -3.34 -11.13
C ASP A 120 -5.64 -4.69 -11.58
N PHE A 121 -4.37 -4.67 -12.02
CA PHE A 121 -3.71 -5.89 -12.50
C PHE A 121 -3.45 -6.93 -11.38
N GLU A 122 -3.47 -6.53 -10.10
CA GLU A 122 -3.35 -7.41 -8.96
C GLU A 122 -4.71 -7.99 -8.54
N GLY A 123 -5.81 -7.39 -9.00
CA GLY A 123 -7.18 -7.77 -8.68
C GLY A 123 -7.79 -6.98 -7.53
N HIS A 124 -7.15 -5.90 -7.09
CA HIS A 124 -7.68 -5.02 -6.06
C HIS A 124 -8.61 -3.98 -6.65
N LYS A 125 -9.63 -3.58 -5.88
CA LYS A 125 -10.55 -2.50 -6.28
C LYS A 125 -9.77 -1.20 -6.47
N CYS A 126 -10.06 -0.51 -7.59
CA CYS A 126 -9.45 0.75 -7.93
C CYS A 126 -10.45 1.67 -8.63
N THR A 127 -10.09 2.93 -8.87
CA THR A 127 -10.89 3.84 -9.70
C THR A 127 -10.59 3.64 -11.20
N LYS A 128 -11.45 4.19 -12.08
CA LYS A 128 -11.17 4.21 -13.53
C LYS A 128 -9.84 4.92 -13.83
N LYS A 129 -9.56 6.00 -13.12
CA LYS A 129 -8.33 6.79 -13.27
C LYS A 129 -7.08 5.98 -12.90
N ASP A 130 -7.13 5.20 -11.81
CA ASP A 130 -6.02 4.35 -11.40
C ASP A 130 -5.74 3.25 -12.43
N MET A 131 -6.76 2.79 -13.15
CA MET A 131 -6.59 1.84 -14.27
C MET A 131 -5.65 2.37 -15.37
N GLU A 132 -5.65 3.68 -15.61
CA GLU A 132 -4.77 4.31 -16.60
C GLU A 132 -3.29 4.19 -16.20
N LEU A 133 -3.00 4.06 -14.90
CA LEU A 133 -1.66 3.85 -14.36
C LEU A 133 -1.27 2.37 -14.20
N ASN A 134 -2.12 1.41 -14.58
CA ASN A 134 -1.83 -0.02 -14.39
C ASN A 134 -0.51 -0.47 -15.03
N GLY A 135 -0.16 0.06 -16.19
CA GLY A 135 1.11 -0.23 -16.85
C GLY A 135 2.31 0.22 -16.02
N LEU A 136 2.24 1.44 -15.48
CA LEU A 136 3.26 1.98 -14.57
C LEU A 136 3.31 1.19 -13.26
N LYS A 137 2.16 0.95 -12.64
CA LYS A 137 2.06 0.17 -11.40
C LYS A 137 2.68 -1.21 -11.55
N LYS A 138 2.40 -1.91 -12.66
CA LYS A 138 2.98 -3.22 -12.97
C LYS A 138 4.51 -3.15 -13.11
N LYS A 139 5.02 -2.14 -13.81
CA LYS A 139 6.46 -1.94 -13.99
C LYS A 139 7.15 -1.66 -12.66
N LEU A 140 6.61 -0.75 -11.85
CA LEU A 140 7.14 -0.45 -10.51
C LEU A 140 7.12 -1.70 -9.61
N ARG A 141 6.04 -2.49 -9.63
CA ARG A 141 5.97 -3.75 -8.87
C ARG A 141 7.07 -4.73 -9.29
N GLN A 142 7.36 -4.86 -10.59
CA GLN A 142 8.45 -5.70 -11.08
C GLN A 142 9.81 -5.22 -10.58
N MET A 143 10.06 -3.91 -10.60
CA MET A 143 11.29 -3.32 -10.06
C MET A 143 11.44 -3.64 -8.57
N LEU A 144 10.40 -3.37 -7.76
CA LEU A 144 10.42 -3.59 -6.32
C LEU A 144 10.61 -5.08 -5.96
N ASN A 145 10.03 -6.00 -6.73
CA ASN A 145 10.22 -7.44 -6.52
C ASN A 145 11.67 -7.90 -6.78
N GLY A 146 12.43 -7.16 -7.57
CA GLY A 146 13.85 -7.41 -7.82
C GLY A 146 14.79 -6.70 -6.82
N TYR A 147 14.26 -5.89 -5.90
CA TYR A 147 15.05 -5.14 -4.94
C TYR A 147 15.10 -5.84 -3.59
N GLY A 148 16.28 -5.89 -2.96
CA GLY A 148 16.43 -6.30 -1.57
C GLY A 148 15.95 -5.23 -0.60
N GLY A 149 15.63 -5.66 0.63
CA GLY A 149 15.11 -4.78 1.69
C GLY A 149 13.61 -4.48 1.56
N ALA A 150 13.14 -3.49 2.30
CA ALA A 150 11.75 -3.04 2.28
C ALA A 150 11.61 -1.75 1.47
N TRP A 151 10.62 -1.68 0.61
CA TRP A 151 10.34 -0.55 -0.28
C TRP A 151 8.86 -0.19 -0.26
N SER A 152 8.57 1.11 -0.19
CA SER A 152 7.23 1.66 -0.34
C SER A 152 7.27 2.80 -1.37
N VAL A 153 6.32 2.81 -2.31
CA VAL A 153 6.25 3.81 -3.38
C VAL A 153 4.84 4.35 -3.50
N TYR A 154 4.71 5.66 -3.37
CA TYR A 154 3.48 6.39 -3.65
C TYR A 154 3.68 7.31 -4.84
N VAL A 155 2.76 7.28 -5.81
CA VAL A 155 2.73 8.21 -6.96
C VAL A 155 1.32 8.72 -7.13
N LYS A 156 1.15 10.02 -7.31
CA LYS A 156 -0.13 10.63 -7.67
C LYS A 156 0.04 11.58 -8.85
N ASP A 157 -0.64 11.29 -9.93
CA ASP A 157 -0.80 12.25 -11.04
C ASP A 157 -1.75 13.36 -10.59
N LEU A 158 -1.26 14.58 -10.51
CA LEU A 158 -2.01 15.72 -9.96
C LEU A 158 -3.06 16.26 -10.94
N LYS A 159 -2.96 15.94 -12.23
CA LYS A 159 -3.96 16.31 -13.24
C LYS A 159 -5.15 15.38 -13.25
N SER A 160 -4.92 14.08 -13.31
CA SER A 160 -6.01 13.08 -13.34
C SER A 160 -6.50 12.71 -11.94
N GLY A 161 -5.65 12.87 -10.92
CA GLY A 161 -5.87 12.39 -9.56
C GLY A 161 -5.67 10.88 -9.39
N ALA A 162 -5.12 10.19 -10.42
CA ALA A 162 -4.82 8.75 -10.36
C ALA A 162 -3.67 8.46 -9.39
N VAL A 163 -3.78 7.33 -8.66
CA VAL A 163 -2.86 6.96 -7.58
C VAL A 163 -2.26 5.58 -7.80
N ILE A 164 -0.97 5.47 -7.53
CA ILE A 164 -0.28 4.21 -7.26
C ILE A 164 0.18 4.24 -5.81
N ASN A 165 -0.18 3.23 -5.03
CA ASN A 165 0.33 2.99 -3.69
C ASN A 165 0.83 1.55 -3.60
N LEU A 166 2.13 1.36 -3.45
CA LEU A 166 2.78 0.06 -3.44
C LEU A 166 3.47 -0.18 -2.11
N ASN A 167 3.16 -1.32 -1.48
CA ASN A 167 3.76 -1.75 -0.20
C ASN A 167 3.60 -0.68 0.89
N ASP A 168 2.39 -0.12 1.01
CA ASP A 168 2.09 0.87 2.04
C ASP A 168 2.41 0.32 3.43
N GLN A 169 3.34 0.97 4.10
CA GLN A 169 3.81 0.56 5.42
C GLN A 169 4.47 1.72 6.15
N GLU A 170 4.36 1.70 7.45
CA GLU A 170 5.09 2.61 8.33
C GLU A 170 6.59 2.28 8.33
N MET A 171 7.42 3.33 8.23
CA MET A 171 8.88 3.25 8.39
C MET A 171 9.38 4.40 9.27
N TYR A 172 10.57 4.25 9.84
CA TYR A 172 11.27 5.37 10.46
C TYR A 172 11.54 6.45 9.39
N PRO A 173 10.99 7.68 9.54
CA PRO A 173 10.93 8.65 8.44
C PRO A 173 12.24 9.38 8.18
N ALA A 174 13.21 9.27 9.08
CA ALA A 174 14.37 10.14 9.08
C ALA A 174 13.96 11.63 8.91
N SER A 175 14.61 12.38 8.05
CA SER A 175 14.32 13.81 7.86
C SER A 175 13.06 14.13 7.06
N THR A 176 12.31 13.14 6.53
CA THR A 176 11.03 13.45 5.87
C THR A 176 9.97 13.94 6.86
N ILE A 177 10.06 13.58 8.16
CA ILE A 177 9.20 14.08 9.22
C ILE A 177 9.20 15.63 9.31
N LYS A 178 10.28 16.28 8.89
CA LYS A 178 10.43 17.74 8.89
C LYS A 178 9.38 18.47 8.06
N ALA A 179 8.87 17.83 7.01
CA ALA A 179 7.78 18.40 6.22
C ALA A 179 6.47 18.49 7.05
N PHE A 180 6.20 17.53 7.91
CA PHE A 180 5.05 17.56 8.82
C PHE A 180 5.25 18.55 9.97
N VAL A 181 6.47 18.63 10.51
CA VAL A 181 6.82 19.68 11.50
C VAL A 181 6.65 21.07 10.90
N MET A 182 7.06 21.28 9.64
CA MET A 182 6.84 22.52 8.90
C MET A 182 5.34 22.84 8.78
N ALA A 183 4.51 21.89 8.38
CA ALA A 183 3.08 22.08 8.23
C ALA A 183 2.41 22.43 9.57
N SER A 184 2.71 21.70 10.65
CA SER A 184 2.21 22.02 11.99
C SER A 184 2.70 23.38 12.48
N THR A 185 3.95 23.77 12.19
CA THR A 185 4.48 25.10 12.54
C THR A 185 3.69 26.21 11.85
N PHE A 186 3.39 26.07 10.56
CA PHE A 186 2.54 27.02 9.86
C PHE A 186 1.09 27.04 10.37
N ASP A 187 0.56 25.89 10.83
CA ASP A 187 -0.74 25.85 11.49
C ASP A 187 -0.74 26.65 12.81
N GLN A 188 0.31 26.56 13.63
CA GLN A 188 0.44 27.38 14.84
C GLN A 188 0.57 28.88 14.51
N ILE A 189 1.26 29.23 13.42
CA ILE A 189 1.35 30.60 12.93
C ILE A 189 -0.02 31.10 12.47
N GLN A 190 -0.75 30.31 11.68
CA GLN A 190 -2.10 30.64 11.20
C GLN A 190 -3.07 30.89 12.36
N LYS A 191 -2.95 30.13 13.44
CA LYS A 191 -3.76 30.25 14.66
C LYS A 191 -3.34 31.39 15.59
N GLY A 192 -2.32 32.17 15.22
CA GLY A 192 -1.77 33.25 16.05
C GLY A 192 -1.02 32.78 17.31
N LYS A 193 -0.77 31.44 17.45
CA LYS A 193 -0.08 30.88 18.60
C LYS A 193 1.46 30.96 18.50
N LEU A 194 1.97 31.19 17.31
CA LEU A 194 3.39 31.35 17.02
C LEU A 194 3.60 32.59 16.12
N LYS A 195 4.47 33.53 16.52
CA LYS A 195 4.84 34.68 15.67
C LYS A 195 5.76 34.22 14.52
N TYR A 196 5.44 34.63 13.29
CA TYR A 196 6.27 34.39 12.11
C TYR A 196 7.37 35.43 12.00
N ASN A 197 8.31 35.43 12.95
CA ASN A 197 9.44 36.35 13.03
C ASN A 197 10.68 35.85 12.27
N ALA A 198 11.78 36.61 12.29
CA ALA A 198 13.04 36.27 11.62
C ALA A 198 13.59 34.89 12.08
N THR A 199 13.59 34.62 13.39
CA THR A 199 14.06 33.34 13.96
C THR A 199 13.29 32.16 13.42
N VAL A 200 11.93 32.20 13.43
CA VAL A 200 11.10 31.11 12.94
C VAL A 200 11.28 30.91 11.41
N LYS A 201 11.46 32.00 10.66
CA LYS A 201 11.76 31.94 9.22
C LYS A 201 13.10 31.27 8.92
N SER A 202 14.16 31.62 9.70
CA SER A 202 15.47 30.97 9.57
C SER A 202 15.37 29.48 9.88
N LEU A 203 14.81 29.13 11.05
CA LEU A 203 14.65 27.71 11.44
C LEU A 203 13.88 26.89 10.39
N LEU A 204 12.78 27.41 9.84
CA LEU A 204 12.04 26.73 8.75
C LEU A 204 12.89 26.58 7.50
N THR A 205 13.71 27.57 7.16
CA THR A 205 14.59 27.53 6.01
C THR A 205 15.65 26.46 6.22
N ASP A 206 16.38 26.50 7.32
CA ASP A 206 17.49 25.56 7.62
C ASP A 206 16.97 24.12 7.73
N MET A 207 15.84 23.93 8.43
CA MET A 207 15.20 22.62 8.56
C MET A 207 14.86 22.00 7.22
N ILE A 208 14.34 22.76 6.25
CA ILE A 208 13.87 22.22 4.98
C ILE A 208 14.96 22.21 3.92
N THR A 209 15.70 23.32 3.74
CA THR A 209 16.63 23.46 2.60
C THR A 209 17.92 22.68 2.77
N VAL A 210 18.50 22.66 3.97
CA VAL A 210 19.73 21.90 4.28
C VAL A 210 19.51 20.72 5.21
N SER A 211 18.25 20.52 5.63
CA SER A 211 17.85 19.42 6.50
C SER A 211 18.46 19.49 7.90
N ASP A 212 18.60 20.69 8.46
CA ASP A 212 19.14 20.88 9.80
C ASP A 212 18.28 20.20 10.87
N ASN A 213 18.90 19.41 11.74
CA ASN A 213 18.22 18.64 12.79
C ASN A 213 17.86 19.50 13.99
N GLU A 214 18.76 20.40 14.39
CA GLU A 214 18.51 21.25 15.55
C GLU A 214 17.42 22.28 15.28
N ALA A 215 17.39 22.84 14.07
CA ALA A 215 16.27 23.69 13.63
C ALA A 215 14.92 22.94 13.71
N CYS A 216 14.89 21.65 13.36
CA CYS A 216 13.70 20.83 13.54
C CYS A 216 13.34 20.66 15.04
N ASN A 217 14.30 20.31 15.87
CA ASN A 217 14.09 20.12 17.32
C ASN A 217 13.57 21.41 17.98
N GLN A 218 14.11 22.56 17.59
CA GLN A 218 13.64 23.86 18.06
C GLN A 218 12.22 24.18 17.57
N LEU A 219 11.90 23.91 16.31
CA LEU A 219 10.55 24.11 15.79
C LEU A 219 9.53 23.18 16.45
N ILE A 220 9.91 21.93 16.80
CA ILE A 220 9.04 21.08 17.62
C ILE A 220 8.72 21.77 18.94
N ARG A 221 9.74 22.29 19.66
CA ARG A 221 9.52 23.05 20.89
C ARG A 221 8.64 24.30 20.67
N TYR A 222 8.81 24.99 19.54
CA TYR A 222 8.05 26.18 19.20
C TYR A 222 6.59 25.90 18.84
N ASN A 223 6.22 24.64 18.59
CA ASN A 223 4.82 24.24 18.44
C ASN A 223 4.04 24.22 19.77
N SER A 224 4.70 24.57 20.91
CA SER A 224 4.02 24.78 22.19
C SER A 224 4.40 26.14 22.81
N SER A 225 3.50 26.68 23.63
CA SER A 225 3.75 27.92 24.40
C SER A 225 4.78 27.70 25.51
N SER A 226 4.84 26.49 26.10
CA SER A 226 5.81 26.11 27.12
C SER A 226 7.22 25.91 26.59
N ARG A 227 7.42 25.88 25.27
CA ARG A 227 8.69 25.52 24.63
C ARG A 227 9.23 24.12 25.03
N SER A 228 8.37 23.30 25.58
CA SER A 228 8.64 21.90 25.87
C SER A 228 8.61 21.09 24.60
N PHE A 229 9.59 20.17 24.42
CA PHE A 229 9.58 19.21 23.32
C PHE A 229 8.35 18.30 23.39
N LEU A 230 8.04 17.80 24.60
CA LEU A 230 6.88 16.94 24.86
C LEU A 230 5.58 17.57 24.39
N ASP A 231 5.33 18.83 24.79
CA ASP A 231 4.08 19.54 24.44
C ASP A 231 4.04 19.91 22.96
N GLY A 232 5.21 20.23 22.38
CA GLY A 232 5.35 20.49 20.96
C GLY A 232 5.05 19.23 20.11
N ALA A 233 5.62 18.09 20.48
CA ALA A 233 5.35 16.81 19.84
C ALA A 233 3.87 16.42 19.94
N LYS A 234 3.24 16.58 21.11
CA LYS A 234 1.79 16.38 21.28
C LYS A 234 0.95 17.31 20.40
N THR A 235 1.38 18.55 20.20
CA THR A 235 0.69 19.51 19.31
C THR A 235 0.82 19.10 17.86
N ILE A 236 2.01 18.65 17.42
CA ILE A 236 2.23 18.11 16.08
C ILE A 236 1.36 16.87 15.87
N ASN A 237 1.35 15.91 16.81
CA ASN A 237 0.56 14.69 16.68
C ASN A 237 -0.95 14.97 16.63
N ARG A 238 -1.45 15.98 17.36
CA ARG A 238 -2.85 16.45 17.20
C ARG A 238 -3.12 17.03 15.82
N TYR A 239 -2.17 17.81 15.26
CA TYR A 239 -2.27 18.32 13.90
C TYR A 239 -2.31 17.17 12.88
N LEU A 240 -1.43 16.16 13.02
CA LEU A 240 -1.38 14.99 12.14
C LEU A 240 -2.71 14.23 12.16
N SER A 241 -3.23 13.92 13.34
CA SER A 241 -4.51 13.23 13.50
C SER A 241 -5.69 14.01 12.91
N ALA A 242 -5.76 15.32 13.18
CA ALA A 242 -6.82 16.19 12.65
C ALA A 242 -6.82 16.28 11.12
N ASN A 243 -5.64 16.13 10.49
CA ASN A 243 -5.48 16.16 9.04
C ASN A 243 -5.40 14.74 8.42
N LYS A 244 -5.71 13.69 9.21
CA LYS A 244 -5.78 12.28 8.77
C LYS A 244 -4.45 11.70 8.27
N TYR A 245 -3.32 12.19 8.74
CA TYR A 245 -2.02 11.55 8.56
C TYR A 245 -1.88 10.44 9.61
N THR A 246 -2.49 9.30 9.35
CA THR A 246 -2.69 8.21 10.34
C THR A 246 -1.49 7.32 10.53
N GLU A 247 -0.54 7.37 9.60
CA GLU A 247 0.69 6.56 9.58
C GLU A 247 1.92 7.42 9.94
N THR A 248 1.70 8.66 10.44
CA THR A 248 2.77 9.58 10.77
C THR A 248 2.68 10.00 12.23
N GLY A 249 3.84 9.98 12.92
CA GLY A 249 3.94 10.38 14.33
C GLY A 249 5.30 10.99 14.67
N CYS A 250 5.27 12.07 15.49
CA CYS A 250 6.44 12.74 16.03
C CYS A 250 6.62 12.34 17.50
N HIS A 251 7.66 11.57 17.82
CA HIS A 251 7.82 10.94 19.13
C HIS A 251 9.16 11.25 19.82
N HIS A 252 10.22 11.56 19.05
CA HIS A 252 11.50 11.93 19.60
C HIS A 252 12.25 12.95 18.73
N SER A 253 13.22 13.64 19.33
CA SER A 253 14.10 14.61 18.66
C SER A 253 15.04 13.92 17.67
N LEU A 254 15.62 14.69 16.78
CA LEU A 254 16.60 14.21 15.80
C LEU A 254 18.03 14.41 16.37
N HIS A 255 18.95 13.48 16.00
CA HIS A 255 20.37 13.56 16.38
C HIS A 255 20.98 14.93 15.95
N PRO A 256 21.91 15.54 16.76
CA PRO A 256 22.52 14.98 17.96
C PRO A 256 21.66 15.07 19.24
N ALA A 257 20.60 15.88 19.26
CA ALA A 257 19.76 16.08 20.44
C ALA A 257 18.65 15.00 20.57
N ALA A 258 18.98 13.74 20.28
CA ALA A 258 18.03 12.63 20.28
C ALA A 258 17.59 12.17 21.69
N SER A 259 17.78 13.00 22.70
CA SER A 259 17.40 12.72 24.10
C SER A 259 16.03 13.24 24.51
N SER A 260 15.35 14.00 23.63
CA SER A 260 14.01 14.54 23.92
C SER A 260 12.92 13.66 23.31
N TYR A 261 11.89 13.33 24.09
CA TYR A 261 10.86 12.35 23.74
C TYR A 261 9.45 12.89 24.00
N ALA A 262 8.46 12.35 23.29
CA ALA A 262 7.04 12.59 23.52
C ALA A 262 6.50 11.87 24.76
N GLY A 263 7.30 11.04 25.43
CA GLY A 263 6.94 10.34 26.65
C GLY A 263 6.14 9.04 26.44
N ASP A 264 6.05 8.56 25.22
CA ASP A 264 5.29 7.35 24.85
C ASP A 264 6.14 6.16 24.42
N GLY A 265 7.46 6.28 24.51
CA GLY A 265 8.43 5.22 24.18
C GLY A 265 8.51 4.86 22.70
N ARG A 266 7.86 5.64 21.80
CA ARG A 266 7.78 5.35 20.35
C ARG A 266 8.89 6.05 19.58
N SER A 267 9.28 5.46 18.47
CA SER A 267 10.09 6.11 17.43
C SER A 267 9.24 6.97 16.52
N ASN A 268 9.84 7.99 15.90
CA ASN A 268 9.21 8.70 14.80
C ASN A 268 8.82 7.71 13.70
N VAL A 269 7.66 7.92 13.10
CA VAL A 269 7.11 7.05 12.07
C VAL A 269 6.46 7.88 10.97
N SER A 270 6.48 7.40 9.72
CA SER A 270 5.71 7.93 8.61
C SER A 270 5.58 6.89 7.50
N SER A 271 4.79 7.20 6.46
CA SER A 271 4.65 6.39 5.26
C SER A 271 4.83 7.21 3.98
N ALA A 272 5.11 6.51 2.88
CA ALA A 272 5.18 7.14 1.56
C ALA A 272 3.83 7.77 1.17
N LYS A 273 2.71 7.17 1.58
CA LYS A 273 1.35 7.65 1.34
C LYS A 273 1.07 8.94 2.09
N ASP A 274 1.31 9.01 3.41
CA ASP A 274 1.07 10.23 4.20
C ASP A 274 1.94 11.40 3.69
N CYS A 275 3.20 11.13 3.35
CA CYS A 275 4.06 12.09 2.69
C CYS A 275 3.49 12.58 1.36
N GLY A 276 2.94 11.68 0.55
CA GLY A 276 2.31 12.00 -0.72
C GLY A 276 1.07 12.87 -0.57
N VAL A 277 0.22 12.57 0.42
CA VAL A 277 -0.99 13.36 0.74
C VAL A 277 -0.60 14.77 1.23
N LEU A 278 0.43 14.88 2.06
CA LEU A 278 0.94 16.19 2.50
C LEU A 278 1.41 17.04 1.30
N LEU A 279 2.20 16.45 0.40
CA LEU A 279 2.69 17.16 -0.78
C LEU A 279 1.57 17.57 -1.73
N GLU A 280 0.53 16.73 -1.89
CA GLU A 280 -0.67 17.08 -2.64
C GLU A 280 -1.38 18.28 -2.02
N HIS A 281 -1.59 18.30 -0.71
CA HIS A 281 -2.20 19.43 -0.02
C HIS A 281 -1.38 20.73 -0.20
N ILE A 282 -0.05 20.63 -0.15
CA ILE A 282 0.85 21.77 -0.40
C ILE A 282 0.70 22.25 -1.84
N TYR A 283 0.70 21.34 -2.83
CA TYR A 283 0.54 21.68 -4.25
C TYR A 283 -0.81 22.36 -4.53
N ASN A 284 -1.88 21.83 -3.98
CA ASN A 284 -3.25 22.33 -4.18
C ASN A 284 -3.57 23.59 -3.38
N GLY A 285 -2.65 24.09 -2.54
CA GLY A 285 -2.90 25.28 -1.72
C GLY A 285 -3.81 25.05 -0.51
N THR A 286 -4.04 23.79 -0.13
CA THR A 286 -4.97 23.38 0.94
C THR A 286 -4.29 22.97 2.24
N CYS A 287 -2.95 22.91 2.27
CA CYS A 287 -2.20 22.65 3.50
C CYS A 287 -2.15 23.94 4.35
N VAL A 288 -2.88 23.95 5.46
CA VAL A 288 -3.08 25.10 6.36
C VAL A 288 -3.86 26.24 5.69
N SER A 289 -3.30 26.86 4.67
CA SER A 289 -3.94 27.87 3.83
C SER A 289 -3.16 28.04 2.52
N GLN A 290 -3.76 28.70 1.51
CA GLN A 290 -3.10 28.96 0.23
C GLN A 290 -1.77 29.72 0.41
N LYS A 291 -1.76 30.74 1.29
CA LYS A 291 -0.55 31.52 1.64
C LYS A 291 0.57 30.62 2.17
N TYR A 292 0.26 29.76 3.13
CA TYR A 292 1.27 28.92 3.77
C TYR A 292 1.64 27.69 2.94
N SER A 293 0.74 27.15 2.15
CA SER A 293 1.07 26.13 1.13
C SER A 293 2.11 26.66 0.13
N LYS A 294 1.94 27.91 -0.36
CA LYS A 294 2.92 28.56 -1.22
C LYS A 294 4.27 28.76 -0.54
N ALA A 295 4.27 29.13 0.74
CA ALA A 295 5.51 29.28 1.53
C ALA A 295 6.22 27.92 1.70
N MET A 296 5.49 26.86 2.03
CA MET A 296 6.00 25.48 2.14
C MET A 296 6.58 24.98 0.82
N LEU A 297 5.85 25.17 -0.29
CA LEU A 297 6.30 24.82 -1.62
C LEU A 297 7.63 25.52 -1.98
N ASN A 298 7.74 26.83 -1.69
CA ASN A 298 8.95 27.60 -1.93
C ASN A 298 10.15 27.08 -1.12
N LEU A 299 9.94 26.63 0.12
CA LEU A 299 10.98 26.02 0.94
C LEU A 299 11.44 24.68 0.33
N LEU A 300 10.51 23.81 -0.08
CA LEU A 300 10.81 22.53 -0.71
C LEU A 300 11.52 22.69 -2.07
N LEU A 301 11.19 23.72 -2.85
CA LEU A 301 11.88 24.04 -4.11
C LEU A 301 13.35 24.46 -3.91
N ARG A 302 13.68 24.97 -2.73
CA ARG A 302 15.04 25.41 -2.36
C ARG A 302 15.87 24.29 -1.71
N GLN A 303 15.38 23.04 -1.64
CA GLN A 303 16.12 21.90 -1.12
C GLN A 303 17.44 21.71 -1.87
N THR A 304 18.55 21.65 -1.12
CA THR A 304 19.90 21.47 -1.68
C THR A 304 20.27 20.02 -1.92
N ARG A 305 19.63 19.08 -1.19
CA ARG A 305 19.89 17.62 -1.33
C ARG A 305 19.11 17.05 -2.51
N ARG A 306 19.75 16.93 -3.66
CA ARG A 306 19.09 16.63 -4.94
C ARG A 306 19.50 15.31 -5.60
N TRP A 307 20.29 14.49 -4.92
CA TRP A 307 20.90 13.28 -5.50
C TRP A 307 20.00 12.04 -5.55
N LYS A 308 18.76 12.11 -5.08
CA LYS A 308 17.78 11.02 -5.13
C LYS A 308 16.75 11.25 -6.27
N ILE A 309 15.48 11.50 -5.98
CA ILE A 309 14.44 11.73 -7.01
C ILE A 309 14.85 12.74 -8.07
N PRO A 310 15.37 13.95 -7.72
CA PRO A 310 15.72 14.93 -8.75
C PRO A 310 16.79 14.44 -9.73
N SER A 311 17.79 13.68 -9.27
CA SER A 311 18.85 13.14 -10.13
C SER A 311 18.42 11.99 -11.04
N GLY A 312 17.22 11.45 -10.89
CA GLY A 312 16.61 10.47 -11.79
C GLY A 312 15.82 11.10 -12.95
N LEU A 313 15.74 12.44 -13.01
CA LEU A 313 14.92 13.18 -13.96
C LEU A 313 15.79 13.86 -15.04
N PRO A 314 15.19 14.20 -16.20
CA PRO A 314 15.88 15.03 -17.19
C PRO A 314 16.32 16.38 -16.62
N SER A 315 17.41 16.93 -17.18
CA SER A 315 17.89 18.27 -16.81
C SER A 315 16.80 19.33 -16.97
N GLY A 316 16.77 20.30 -16.06
CA GLY A 316 15.82 21.42 -16.08
C GLY A 316 14.44 21.09 -15.49
N VAL A 317 14.13 19.86 -15.13
CA VAL A 317 12.87 19.53 -14.45
C VAL A 317 12.87 20.14 -13.04
N ARG A 318 11.87 20.99 -12.77
CA ARG A 318 11.69 21.63 -11.46
C ARG A 318 11.12 20.61 -10.46
N VAL A 319 11.71 20.55 -9.28
CA VAL A 319 11.33 19.58 -8.23
C VAL A 319 11.36 20.25 -6.88
N ALA A 320 10.27 20.12 -6.13
CA ALA A 320 10.17 20.47 -4.71
C ALA A 320 10.28 19.17 -3.90
N ASN A 321 11.36 18.95 -3.12
CA ASN A 321 11.57 17.69 -2.46
C ASN A 321 12.06 17.81 -1.01
N LYS A 322 11.94 16.74 -0.26
CA LYS A 322 12.56 16.55 1.06
C LYS A 322 13.09 15.13 1.18
N THR A 323 14.39 15.00 1.41
CA THR A 323 15.05 13.72 1.66
C THR A 323 15.00 13.32 3.13
N GLY A 324 15.15 12.02 3.39
CA GLY A 324 15.40 11.44 4.70
C GLY A 324 16.38 10.30 4.60
N GLU A 325 17.40 10.27 5.46
CA GLU A 325 18.45 9.26 5.43
C GLU A 325 19.01 8.97 6.82
N THR A 326 19.35 7.71 7.04
CA THR A 326 20.19 7.19 8.13
C THR A 326 21.00 6.03 7.56
N SER A 327 21.82 5.38 8.38
CA SER A 327 22.54 4.16 7.98
C SER A 327 21.60 3.01 7.54
N SER A 328 20.31 3.05 7.88
CA SER A 328 19.35 1.96 7.59
C SER A 328 18.27 2.31 6.59
N VAL A 329 17.93 3.60 6.43
CA VAL A 329 16.83 4.04 5.56
C VAL A 329 17.26 5.15 4.62
N ASP A 330 16.68 5.14 3.42
CA ASP A 330 16.81 6.17 2.40
C ASP A 330 15.44 6.50 1.82
N HIS A 331 15.04 7.76 1.98
CA HIS A 331 13.75 8.26 1.52
C HIS A 331 13.91 9.52 0.69
N ASP A 332 12.97 9.74 -0.21
CA ASP A 332 12.74 11.04 -0.83
C ASP A 332 11.25 11.20 -1.14
N MET A 333 10.72 12.38 -0.94
CA MET A 333 9.35 12.77 -1.24
C MET A 333 9.36 14.05 -2.06
N ALA A 334 8.67 14.09 -3.19
CA ALA A 334 8.78 15.17 -4.15
C ALA A 334 7.47 15.51 -4.87
N ILE A 335 7.29 16.82 -5.16
CA ILE A 335 6.41 17.33 -6.22
C ILE A 335 7.30 17.56 -7.43
N VAL A 336 6.98 16.91 -8.53
CA VAL A 336 7.71 17.02 -9.81
C VAL A 336 6.83 17.81 -10.78
N PHE A 337 7.38 18.91 -11.31
CA PHE A 337 6.70 19.75 -12.30
C PHE A 337 7.07 19.24 -13.70
N GLY A 338 6.19 18.43 -14.26
CA GLY A 338 6.42 17.76 -15.54
C GLY A 338 5.94 18.56 -16.76
N LYS A 339 6.32 18.11 -17.95
CA LYS A 339 5.92 18.76 -19.21
C LYS A 339 4.45 18.55 -19.55
N LYS A 340 3.87 17.38 -19.27
CA LYS A 340 2.46 17.03 -19.57
C LYS A 340 1.59 17.04 -18.33
N THR A 341 2.15 16.59 -17.20
CA THR A 341 1.47 16.56 -15.91
C THR A 341 2.44 16.72 -14.76
N ASP A 342 2.02 17.46 -13.75
CA ASP A 342 2.67 17.52 -12.46
C ASP A 342 2.26 16.28 -11.64
N TYR A 343 3.15 15.80 -10.81
CA TYR A 343 2.86 14.64 -9.98
C TYR A 343 3.61 14.66 -8.65
N VAL A 344 3.05 13.95 -7.68
CA VAL A 344 3.73 13.62 -6.43
C VAL A 344 4.37 12.24 -6.55
N ILE A 345 5.58 12.10 -6.04
CA ILE A 345 6.26 10.82 -5.89
C ILE A 345 6.94 10.75 -4.52
N CYS A 346 6.71 9.66 -3.77
CA CYS A 346 7.41 9.37 -2.53
C CYS A 346 7.98 7.96 -2.62
N VAL A 347 9.27 7.82 -2.35
CA VAL A 347 9.98 6.54 -2.33
C VAL A 347 10.61 6.36 -0.96
N PHE A 348 10.18 5.37 -0.23
CA PHE A 348 10.70 4.97 1.06
C PHE A 348 11.43 3.64 0.95
N SER A 349 12.62 3.53 1.52
CA SER A 349 13.38 2.29 1.51
C SER A 349 14.07 2.04 2.85
N ARG A 350 14.15 0.77 3.23
CA ARG A 350 14.96 0.27 4.36
C ARG A 350 15.82 -0.87 3.83
N THR A 351 17.07 -0.52 3.46
CA THR A 351 18.00 -1.43 2.81
C THR A 351 19.32 -1.59 3.57
N GLY A 352 19.61 -0.66 4.51
CA GLY A 352 20.88 -0.62 5.22
C GLY A 352 22.07 -0.17 4.36
N SER A 353 21.83 0.40 3.16
CA SER A 353 22.90 0.85 2.26
C SER A 353 22.44 1.96 1.32
N GLU A 354 23.02 3.16 1.48
CA GLU A 354 22.77 4.29 0.56
C GLU A 354 23.23 3.98 -0.86
N GLY A 355 24.39 3.35 -1.04
CA GLY A 355 24.92 2.95 -2.33
C GLY A 355 24.00 2.00 -3.08
N TYR A 356 23.21 1.21 -2.35
CA TYR A 356 22.20 0.34 -2.92
C TYR A 356 20.87 1.07 -3.19
N ALA A 357 20.41 1.91 -2.27
CA ALA A 357 19.10 2.55 -2.32
C ALA A 357 19.05 3.71 -3.34
N ILE A 358 20.02 4.60 -3.34
CA ILE A 358 20.00 5.84 -4.14
C ILE A 358 19.85 5.58 -5.64
N PRO A 359 20.64 4.69 -6.28
CA PRO A 359 20.46 4.39 -7.71
C PRO A 359 19.04 3.88 -8.03
N ARG A 360 18.46 3.08 -7.16
CA ARG A 360 17.11 2.52 -7.33
C ARG A 360 16.01 3.57 -7.18
N ILE A 361 16.18 4.53 -6.26
CA ILE A 361 15.29 5.69 -6.16
C ILE A 361 15.32 6.51 -7.45
N ARG A 362 16.51 6.72 -8.04
CA ARG A 362 16.67 7.40 -9.33
C ARG A 362 15.99 6.65 -10.47
N ASP A 363 16.15 5.32 -10.53
CA ASP A 363 15.51 4.47 -11.55
C ASP A 363 13.99 4.50 -11.45
N ILE A 364 13.44 4.45 -10.23
CA ILE A 364 11.99 4.61 -9.97
C ILE A 364 11.55 5.98 -10.46
N SER A 365 12.25 7.06 -10.08
CA SER A 365 11.94 8.44 -10.47
C SER A 365 11.91 8.60 -11.99
N GLY A 366 12.98 8.16 -12.69
CA GLY A 366 13.06 8.21 -14.14
C GLY A 366 11.98 7.39 -14.85
N THR A 367 11.62 6.24 -14.28
CA THR A 367 10.55 5.38 -14.80
C THR A 367 9.17 6.07 -14.70
N VAL A 368 8.87 6.69 -13.55
CA VAL A 368 7.62 7.43 -13.34
C VAL A 368 7.54 8.62 -14.29
N TYR A 369 8.61 9.43 -14.37
CA TYR A 369 8.66 10.59 -15.26
C TYR A 369 8.44 10.21 -16.72
N LYS A 370 9.16 9.21 -17.21
CA LYS A 370 9.04 8.73 -18.60
C LYS A 370 7.62 8.23 -18.91
N TYR A 371 6.92 7.66 -17.94
CA TYR A 371 5.54 7.20 -18.16
C TYR A 371 4.53 8.34 -18.21
N LEU A 372 4.62 9.27 -17.25
CA LEU A 372 3.64 10.35 -17.09
C LEU A 372 3.89 11.53 -18.06
N ASN A 373 5.12 11.73 -18.52
CA ASN A 373 5.57 12.92 -19.27
C ASN A 373 6.18 12.62 -20.65
N LYS A 374 5.89 11.44 -21.20
CA LYS A 374 6.22 11.09 -22.59
C LYS A 374 5.47 11.91 -23.62
#